data_dcbba1be0924757cfb97aa37b41d1e96
#
_entry.id   dcbba1be0924757cfb97aa37b41d1e96
#
_cell.length_a   1.000
_cell.length_b   1.000
_cell.length_c   1.000
_cell.angle_alpha   90.00
_cell.angle_beta   90.00
_cell.angle_gamma   90.00
#
_symmetry.space_group_name_H-M   'P 1'
#
loop_
_entity.id
_entity.type
_entity.pdbx_description
1 polymer ?
#
loop_
_entity_poly.entity_id
_entity_poly.type
_entity_poly.pdbx_seq_one_letter_code
_entity_poly.pdbx_strand_id
1 'polypeptide(L)'
;PKDPRMGAKVSGRYIPVIFDLAKKEYDVVLVDTYHILDEINLTALDYSYMTLFIITNDIVDLKNMKSLISIFKDTDKKNYLILLNNSRDIGKDYLSLYDIRTIIKNNIDYTLSKNYYIKNIDKYTISGEILTLNNSINLFHSKDINNMKKMALDLIDDSHGKEAKK
;
A
#
# COMPACT_ATOMS: atom_id res chain seq x y z
N PRO A 1 3.70 -18.87 9.06
CA PRO A 1 3.98 -20.16 9.69
C PRO A 1 3.26 -21.27 8.96
N LYS A 2 3.87 -22.48 8.88
CA LYS A 2 3.25 -23.66 8.23
C LYS A 2 1.98 -24.14 8.93
N ASP A 3 1.82 -23.80 10.21
CA ASP A 3 0.65 -24.12 11.03
C ASP A 3 -0.03 -22.83 11.47
N PRO A 4 -1.32 -22.60 11.14
CA PRO A 4 -2.07 -21.40 11.55
C PRO A 4 -2.07 -21.19 13.08
N ARG A 5 -2.01 -22.26 13.88
CA ARG A 5 -1.95 -22.20 15.34
C ARG A 5 -0.67 -21.54 15.87
N MET A 6 0.41 -21.57 15.07
CA MET A 6 1.65 -20.88 15.41
C MET A 6 1.53 -19.38 15.22
N GLY A 7 0.70 -18.91 14.28
CA GLY A 7 0.42 -17.50 14.06
C GLY A 7 -0.19 -16.82 15.29
N ALA A 8 -1.10 -17.51 15.98
CA ALA A 8 -1.74 -16.98 17.20
C ALA A 8 -0.78 -16.75 18.38
N LYS A 9 0.45 -17.29 18.31
CA LYS A 9 1.49 -17.10 19.34
C LYS A 9 2.47 -15.97 19.04
N VAL A 10 2.36 -15.35 17.85
CA VAL A 10 3.21 -14.23 17.47
C VAL A 10 2.64 -12.96 18.11
N SER A 11 3.48 -12.23 18.85
CA SER A 11 3.13 -10.95 19.48
C SER A 11 3.81 -9.81 18.73
N GLY A 12 3.22 -8.63 18.73
CA GLY A 12 3.76 -7.40 18.15
C GLY A 12 5.18 -7.07 18.61
N ARG A 13 5.57 -7.51 19.82
CA ARG A 13 6.93 -7.32 20.38
C ARG A 13 8.07 -7.88 19.51
N TYR A 14 7.80 -8.82 18.62
CA TYR A 14 8.80 -9.37 17.71
C TYR A 14 9.00 -8.52 16.46
N ILE A 15 8.06 -7.65 16.13
CA ILE A 15 8.12 -6.82 14.92
C ILE A 15 9.37 -5.92 14.88
N PRO A 16 9.71 -5.17 15.95
CA PRO A 16 10.92 -4.36 15.95
C PRO A 16 12.17 -5.16 15.68
N VAL A 17 12.30 -6.35 16.30
CA VAL A 17 13.46 -7.23 16.13
C VAL A 17 13.57 -7.72 14.69
N ILE A 18 12.43 -8.12 14.09
CA ILE A 18 12.39 -8.57 12.69
C ILE A 18 12.78 -7.41 11.75
N PHE A 19 12.28 -6.20 11.99
CA PHE A 19 12.59 -5.04 11.18
C PHE A 19 14.09 -4.65 11.30
N ASP A 20 14.63 -4.67 12.50
CA ASP A 20 16.05 -4.36 12.74
C ASP A 20 16.98 -5.37 12.07
N LEU A 21 16.60 -6.65 12.03
CA LEU A 21 17.36 -7.67 11.30
C LEU A 21 17.22 -7.47 9.78
N ALA A 22 16.01 -7.27 9.29
CA ALA A 22 15.76 -7.09 7.87
C ALA A 22 16.46 -5.84 7.30
N LYS A 23 16.50 -4.72 8.04
CA LYS A 23 17.22 -3.49 7.66
C LYS A 23 18.74 -3.67 7.53
N LYS A 24 19.31 -4.68 8.17
CA LYS A 24 20.75 -4.97 8.04
C LYS A 24 21.10 -5.73 6.77
N GLU A 25 20.12 -6.44 6.21
CA GLU A 25 20.33 -7.36 5.10
C GLU A 25 19.77 -6.81 3.77
N TYR A 26 18.81 -5.87 3.84
CA TYR A 26 18.07 -5.40 2.67
C TYR A 26 17.99 -3.87 2.63
N ASP A 27 18.17 -3.28 1.45
CA ASP A 27 18.01 -1.84 1.21
C ASP A 27 16.54 -1.42 1.31
N VAL A 28 15.61 -2.30 0.92
CA VAL A 28 14.16 -2.07 0.97
C VAL A 28 13.47 -3.29 1.59
N VAL A 29 12.64 -3.04 2.59
CA VAL A 29 11.80 -4.06 3.24
C VAL A 29 10.34 -3.70 3.02
N LEU A 30 9.60 -4.55 2.30
CA LEU A 30 8.17 -4.41 2.10
C LEU A 30 7.41 -5.29 3.09
N VAL A 31 6.46 -4.69 3.79
CA VAL A 31 5.62 -5.39 4.76
C VAL A 31 4.19 -5.34 4.28
N ASP A 32 3.68 -6.49 3.83
CA ASP A 32 2.27 -6.65 3.44
C ASP A 32 1.44 -6.94 4.69
N THR A 33 0.45 -6.09 4.95
CA THR A 33 -0.44 -6.20 6.10
C THR A 33 -1.88 -6.38 5.66
N TYR A 34 -2.71 -6.94 6.53
CA TYR A 34 -4.14 -6.98 6.32
C TYR A 34 -4.84 -5.81 7.05
N HIS A 35 -6.11 -5.62 6.78
CA HIS A 35 -6.87 -4.41 7.17
C HIS A 35 -7.30 -4.35 8.64
N ILE A 36 -6.97 -5.34 9.47
CA ILE A 36 -7.30 -5.35 10.89
C ILE A 36 -6.22 -4.62 11.68
N LEU A 37 -6.63 -3.69 12.53
CA LEU A 37 -5.73 -2.95 13.42
C LEU A 37 -5.51 -3.72 14.73
N ASP A 38 -4.81 -4.84 14.63
CA ASP A 38 -4.34 -5.59 15.80
C ASP A 38 -2.95 -5.10 16.26
N GLU A 39 -2.46 -5.66 17.36
CA GLU A 39 -1.17 -5.32 17.95
C GLU A 39 -0.01 -5.46 16.94
N ILE A 40 -0.04 -6.50 16.11
CA ILE A 40 1.03 -6.78 15.13
C ILE A 40 1.05 -5.70 14.07
N ASN A 41 -0.11 -5.42 13.45
CA ASN A 41 -0.23 -4.42 12.39
C ASN A 41 0.03 -3.01 12.91
N LEU A 42 -0.49 -2.64 14.07
CA LEU A 42 -0.20 -1.34 14.69
C LEU A 42 1.29 -1.18 14.96
N THR A 43 1.94 -2.21 15.51
CA THR A 43 3.39 -2.17 15.74
C THR A 43 4.16 -2.07 14.42
N ALA A 44 3.75 -2.81 13.38
CA ALA A 44 4.39 -2.71 12.07
C ALA A 44 4.25 -1.30 11.47
N LEU A 45 3.07 -0.68 11.58
CA LEU A 45 2.82 0.71 11.17
C LEU A 45 3.68 1.71 11.97
N ASP A 46 3.85 1.47 13.27
CA ASP A 46 4.65 2.34 14.15
C ASP A 46 6.14 2.33 13.80
N TYR A 47 6.66 1.17 13.41
CA TYR A 47 8.07 0.99 13.06
C TYR A 47 8.36 1.15 11.58
N SER A 48 7.33 1.31 10.73
CA SER A 48 7.53 1.54 9.30
C SER A 48 8.07 2.94 9.04
N TYR A 49 8.99 3.05 8.06
CA TYR A 49 9.47 4.33 7.56
C TYR A 49 8.35 5.08 6.84
N MET A 50 7.60 4.39 5.98
CA MET A 50 6.50 4.92 5.20
C MET A 50 5.37 3.89 5.14
N THR A 51 4.13 4.34 5.23
CA THR A 51 2.93 3.53 5.07
C THR A 51 2.23 3.87 3.76
N LEU A 52 1.95 2.90 2.92
CA LEU A 52 1.13 3.07 1.74
C LEU A 52 -0.27 2.47 1.98
N PHE A 53 -1.27 3.32 2.14
CA PHE A 53 -2.66 2.90 2.23
C PHE A 53 -3.25 2.70 0.85
N ILE A 54 -3.69 1.47 0.55
CA ILE A 54 -4.37 1.14 -0.70
C ILE A 54 -5.86 1.13 -0.41
N ILE A 55 -6.60 2.05 -1.04
CA ILE A 55 -8.04 2.19 -0.92
C ILE A 55 -8.72 1.91 -2.26
N THR A 56 -9.97 1.52 -2.20
CA THR A 56 -10.82 1.39 -3.38
C THR A 56 -11.84 2.54 -3.44
N ASN A 57 -12.60 2.62 -4.54
CA ASN A 57 -13.72 3.54 -4.67
C ASN A 57 -15.01 3.03 -3.99
N ASP A 58 -14.88 2.10 -3.03
CA ASP A 58 -15.97 1.59 -2.21
C ASP A 58 -16.23 2.51 -1.02
N ILE A 59 -17.50 2.82 -0.75
CA ILE A 59 -17.87 3.75 0.33
C ILE A 59 -17.49 3.26 1.72
N VAL A 60 -17.46 1.93 1.92
CA VAL A 60 -17.06 1.34 3.21
C VAL A 60 -15.57 1.50 3.42
N ASP A 61 -14.76 1.21 2.40
CA ASP A 61 -13.31 1.41 2.43
C ASP A 61 -12.96 2.89 2.70
N LEU A 62 -13.66 3.81 2.04
CA LEU A 62 -13.44 5.25 2.22
C LEU A 62 -13.78 5.72 3.64
N LYS A 63 -14.86 5.20 4.25
CA LYS A 63 -15.21 5.50 5.64
C LYS A 63 -14.18 4.94 6.62
N ASN A 64 -13.71 3.71 6.39
CA ASN A 64 -12.67 3.09 7.21
C ASN A 64 -11.36 3.89 7.11
N MET A 65 -10.97 4.28 5.90
CA MET A 65 -9.79 5.12 5.67
C MET A 65 -9.90 6.46 6.38
N LYS A 66 -11.06 7.13 6.33
CA LYS A 66 -11.28 8.39 7.07
C LYS A 66 -11.01 8.23 8.57
N SER A 67 -11.49 7.15 9.17
CA SER A 67 -11.26 6.86 10.59
C SER A 67 -9.78 6.62 10.88
N LEU A 68 -9.10 5.86 10.03
CA LEU A 68 -7.68 5.58 10.15
C LEU A 68 -6.82 6.85 10.01
N ILE A 69 -7.11 7.70 9.03
CA ILE A 69 -6.44 8.99 8.85
C ILE A 69 -6.62 9.89 10.10
N SER A 70 -7.80 9.86 10.73
CA SER A 70 -8.02 10.61 11.97
C SER A 70 -7.06 10.15 13.06
N ILE A 71 -6.90 8.84 13.26
CA ILE A 71 -5.96 8.27 14.25
C ILE A 71 -4.51 8.71 13.94
N PHE A 72 -4.10 8.66 12.68
CA PHE A 72 -2.76 9.09 12.27
C PHE A 72 -2.51 10.58 12.52
N LYS A 73 -3.53 11.42 12.29
CA LYS A 73 -3.46 12.86 12.59
C LYS A 73 -3.37 13.13 14.09
N ASP A 74 -4.13 12.41 14.89
CA ASP A 74 -4.14 12.55 16.34
C ASP A 74 -2.81 12.11 16.98
N THR A 75 -2.09 11.20 16.33
CA THR A 75 -0.76 10.73 16.75
C THR A 75 0.40 11.49 16.07
N ASP A 76 0.11 12.57 15.33
CA ASP A 76 1.06 13.38 14.53
C ASP A 76 1.90 12.55 13.53
N LYS A 77 1.40 11.39 13.11
CA LYS A 77 2.03 10.56 12.10
C LYS A 77 1.73 11.10 10.72
N LYS A 78 2.78 11.53 10.02
CA LYS A 78 2.71 12.12 8.66
C LYS A 78 3.36 11.23 7.59
N ASN A 79 3.92 10.11 7.97
CA ASN A 79 4.67 9.21 7.10
C ASN A 79 3.76 8.19 6.40
N TYR A 80 2.73 8.67 5.72
CA TYR A 80 1.85 7.82 4.92
C TYR A 80 1.50 8.47 3.58
N LEU A 81 1.19 7.60 2.60
CA LEU A 81 0.69 7.94 1.28
C LEU A 81 -0.61 7.17 1.01
N ILE A 82 -1.45 7.70 0.14
CA ILE A 82 -2.72 7.09 -0.23
C ILE A 82 -2.73 6.78 -1.71
N LEU A 83 -2.89 5.50 -2.05
CA LEU A 83 -3.09 4.99 -3.39
C LEU A 83 -4.56 4.62 -3.58
N LEU A 84 -5.23 5.30 -4.51
CA LEU A 84 -6.57 4.91 -4.95
C LEU A 84 -6.48 3.86 -6.06
N ASN A 85 -6.93 2.66 -5.77
CA ASN A 85 -7.08 1.58 -6.74
C ASN A 85 -8.52 1.55 -7.25
N ASN A 86 -8.75 2.11 -8.44
CA ASN A 86 -10.05 2.14 -9.11
C ASN A 86 -10.38 0.81 -9.82
N SER A 87 -9.97 -0.32 -9.28
CA SER A 87 -10.14 -1.63 -9.92
C SER A 87 -11.57 -2.12 -10.03
N ARG A 88 -12.51 -1.52 -9.29
CA ARG A 88 -13.94 -1.87 -9.39
C ARG A 88 -14.58 -1.18 -10.58
N ASP A 89 -14.96 -1.94 -11.60
CA ASP A 89 -15.86 -1.50 -12.65
C ASP A 89 -17.30 -1.57 -12.14
N ILE A 90 -17.76 -0.48 -11.51
CA ILE A 90 -19.16 -0.33 -11.06
C ILE A 90 -19.94 0.44 -12.13
N GLY A 91 -19.72 0.16 -13.42
CA GLY A 91 -20.52 0.67 -14.55
C GLY A 91 -20.68 2.21 -14.69
N LYS A 92 -20.79 2.93 -13.59
CA LYS A 92 -20.68 4.40 -13.49
C LYS A 92 -19.89 4.75 -12.25
N ASP A 93 -18.89 5.61 -12.41
CA ASP A 93 -18.17 6.19 -11.27
C ASP A 93 -19.12 7.11 -10.51
N TYR A 94 -19.80 6.58 -9.47
CA TYR A 94 -20.68 7.38 -8.61
C TYR A 94 -19.92 8.42 -7.79
N LEU A 95 -18.63 8.19 -7.56
CA LEU A 95 -17.78 9.07 -6.78
C LEU A 95 -16.67 9.63 -7.69
N SER A 96 -16.63 10.95 -7.80
CA SER A 96 -15.51 11.65 -8.42
C SER A 96 -14.29 11.63 -7.46
N LEU A 97 -13.10 11.94 -7.99
CA LEU A 97 -11.91 12.14 -7.14
C LEU A 97 -12.13 13.22 -6.06
N TYR A 98 -12.91 14.24 -6.38
CA TYR A 98 -13.29 15.28 -5.43
C TYR A 98 -14.14 14.72 -4.29
N ASP A 99 -15.14 13.90 -4.60
CA ASP A 99 -16.00 13.26 -3.60
C ASP A 99 -15.18 12.36 -2.69
N ILE A 100 -14.28 11.55 -3.26
CA ILE A 100 -13.41 10.64 -2.50
C ILE A 100 -12.53 11.43 -1.53
N ARG A 101 -11.84 12.48 -2.00
CA ARG A 101 -11.03 13.36 -1.15
C ARG A 101 -11.84 14.01 -0.03
N THR A 102 -13.07 14.42 -0.34
CA THR A 102 -13.99 15.01 0.64
C THR A 102 -14.40 14.00 1.71
N ILE A 103 -14.68 12.75 1.32
CA ILE A 103 -15.04 11.67 2.24
C ILE A 103 -13.89 11.34 3.16
N ILE A 104 -12.69 11.09 2.62
CA ILE A 104 -11.51 10.70 3.42
C ILE A 104 -10.88 11.89 4.16
N LYS A 105 -11.25 13.13 3.81
CA LYS A 105 -10.67 14.38 4.33
C LYS A 105 -9.14 14.45 4.16
N ASN A 106 -8.64 13.93 3.03
CA ASN A 106 -7.23 13.93 2.68
C ASN A 106 -7.03 13.90 1.17
N ASN A 107 -5.81 14.20 0.74
CA ASN A 107 -5.41 14.04 -0.66
C ASN A 107 -5.22 12.56 -1.01
N ILE A 108 -5.23 12.28 -2.30
CA ILE A 108 -4.84 11.01 -2.90
C ILE A 108 -3.52 11.28 -3.62
N ASP A 109 -2.49 10.53 -3.26
CA ASP A 109 -1.14 10.73 -3.79
C ASP A 109 -0.97 10.03 -5.12
N TYR A 110 -1.51 8.81 -5.25
CA TYR A 110 -1.45 8.00 -6.47
C TYR A 110 -2.79 7.40 -6.82
N THR A 111 -2.99 7.15 -8.12
CA THR A 111 -4.19 6.50 -8.66
C THR A 111 -3.81 5.41 -9.65
N LEU A 112 -4.44 4.24 -9.53
CA LEU A 112 -4.49 3.24 -10.58
C LEU A 112 -5.85 3.31 -11.27
N SER A 113 -5.84 3.26 -12.60
CA SER A 113 -7.08 3.39 -13.37
C SER A 113 -7.88 2.10 -13.31
N LYS A 114 -9.21 2.22 -13.53
CA LYS A 114 -10.10 1.06 -13.69
C LYS A 114 -9.77 0.20 -14.89
N ASN A 115 -9.01 0.73 -15.83
CA ASN A 115 -8.58 0.02 -17.03
C ASN A 115 -7.34 -0.85 -16.79
N TYR A 116 -6.70 -0.74 -15.62
CA TYR A 116 -5.62 -1.63 -15.24
C TYR A 116 -6.17 -3.00 -14.83
N TYR A 117 -6.60 -3.74 -15.83
CA TYR A 117 -7.12 -5.09 -15.69
C TYR A 117 -6.27 -6.07 -16.52
N ILE A 118 -5.77 -7.09 -15.88
CA ILE A 118 -4.96 -8.12 -16.52
C ILE A 118 -5.79 -9.38 -16.68
N LYS A 119 -6.13 -9.68 -17.94
CA LYS A 119 -6.85 -10.90 -18.27
C LYS A 119 -6.00 -12.14 -17.94
N ASN A 120 -6.62 -13.14 -17.33
CA ASN A 120 -5.97 -14.40 -16.95
C ASN A 120 -4.79 -14.20 -15.97
N ILE A 121 -4.94 -13.31 -14.99
CA ILE A 121 -3.92 -13.03 -13.97
C ILE A 121 -3.40 -14.30 -13.29
N ASP A 122 -4.24 -15.31 -13.11
CA ASP A 122 -3.88 -16.60 -12.50
C ASP A 122 -2.75 -17.30 -13.26
N LYS A 123 -2.72 -17.18 -14.59
CA LYS A 123 -1.65 -17.76 -15.41
C LYS A 123 -0.28 -17.16 -15.02
N TYR A 124 -0.21 -15.86 -14.85
CA TYR A 124 1.02 -15.17 -14.46
C TYR A 124 1.39 -15.48 -13.01
N THR A 125 0.41 -15.57 -12.13
CA THR A 125 0.62 -15.96 -10.73
C THR A 125 1.22 -17.35 -10.61
N ILE A 126 0.69 -18.32 -11.38
CA ILE A 126 1.21 -19.70 -11.40
C ILE A 126 2.62 -19.78 -11.98
N SER A 127 2.91 -18.99 -13.02
CA SER A 127 4.26 -18.94 -13.63
C SER A 127 5.28 -18.16 -12.80
N GLY A 128 4.85 -17.43 -11.77
CA GLY A 128 5.72 -16.56 -10.97
C GLY A 128 6.21 -15.33 -11.75
N GLU A 129 5.52 -14.95 -12.82
CA GLU A 129 5.92 -13.83 -13.66
C GLU A 129 5.57 -12.49 -13.01
N ILE A 130 6.53 -11.56 -12.96
CA ILE A 130 6.33 -10.22 -12.44
C ILE A 130 5.66 -9.36 -13.52
N LEU A 131 4.38 -9.03 -13.32
CA LEU A 131 3.54 -8.35 -14.31
C LEU A 131 4.10 -6.99 -14.74
N THR A 132 4.66 -6.23 -13.82
CA THR A 132 5.25 -4.91 -14.10
C THR A 132 6.52 -4.98 -14.95
N LEU A 133 7.13 -6.16 -15.11
CA LEU A 133 8.28 -6.41 -15.97
C LEU A 133 7.89 -7.02 -17.31
N ASN A 134 6.63 -7.43 -17.50
CA ASN A 134 6.17 -8.00 -18.75
C ASN A 134 5.97 -6.92 -19.83
N ASN A 135 6.68 -7.03 -20.93
CA ASN A 135 6.67 -6.05 -22.02
C ASN A 135 5.29 -5.86 -22.66
N SER A 136 4.53 -6.92 -22.82
CA SER A 136 3.18 -6.84 -23.41
C SER A 136 2.22 -6.08 -22.47
N ILE A 137 2.28 -6.35 -21.18
CA ILE A 137 1.48 -5.66 -20.17
C ILE A 137 1.90 -4.19 -20.09
N ASN A 138 3.20 -3.91 -20.09
CA ASN A 138 3.74 -2.55 -20.10
C ASN A 138 3.25 -1.73 -21.29
N LEU A 139 3.12 -2.35 -22.46
CA LEU A 139 2.66 -1.66 -23.66
C LEU A 139 1.17 -1.26 -23.56
N PHE A 140 0.31 -2.17 -23.10
CA PHE A 140 -1.13 -1.94 -22.98
C PHE A 140 -1.53 -1.09 -21.77
N HIS A 141 -0.74 -1.09 -20.71
CA HIS A 141 -1.02 -0.41 -19.44
C HIS A 141 0.06 0.61 -19.05
N SER A 142 0.72 1.21 -20.04
CA SER A 142 1.89 2.07 -19.85
C SER A 142 1.67 3.20 -18.85
N LYS A 143 0.48 3.82 -18.81
CA LYS A 143 0.15 4.90 -17.89
C LYS A 143 0.18 4.43 -16.44
N ASP A 144 -0.48 3.30 -16.14
CA ASP A 144 -0.55 2.77 -14.77
C ASP A 144 0.80 2.21 -14.32
N ILE A 145 1.52 1.55 -15.23
CA ILE A 145 2.89 1.07 -14.96
C ILE A 145 3.85 2.23 -14.69
N ASN A 146 3.75 3.34 -15.43
CA ASN A 146 4.57 4.53 -15.18
C ASN A 146 4.21 5.20 -13.85
N ASN A 147 2.94 5.22 -13.47
CA ASN A 147 2.51 5.71 -12.15
C ASN A 147 3.08 4.83 -11.02
N MET A 148 3.06 3.50 -11.17
CA MET A 148 3.66 2.58 -10.20
C MET A 148 5.18 2.78 -10.10
N LYS A 149 5.88 2.93 -11.23
CA LYS A 149 7.32 3.21 -11.24
C LYS A 149 7.64 4.52 -10.53
N LYS A 150 6.88 5.58 -10.83
CA LYS A 150 7.04 6.87 -10.16
C LYS A 150 6.83 6.74 -8.66
N MET A 151 5.75 6.10 -8.23
CA MET A 151 5.47 5.84 -6.82
C MET A 151 6.63 5.08 -6.13
N ALA A 152 7.18 4.05 -6.79
CA ALA A 152 8.30 3.29 -6.25
C ALA A 152 9.56 4.15 -6.10
N LEU A 153 9.85 5.01 -7.08
CA LEU A 153 10.99 5.95 -7.01
C LEU A 153 10.79 6.99 -5.91
N ASP A 154 9.61 7.60 -5.82
CA ASP A 154 9.30 8.59 -4.79
C ASP A 154 9.44 7.98 -3.38
N LEU A 155 9.02 6.73 -3.18
CA LEU A 155 9.17 6.01 -1.91
C LEU A 155 10.64 5.76 -1.55
N ILE A 156 11.49 5.43 -2.54
CA ILE A 156 12.93 5.16 -2.33
C ILE A 156 13.68 6.48 -2.12
N ASP A 157 13.43 7.50 -2.94
CA ASP A 157 14.12 8.79 -2.86
C ASP A 157 13.83 9.51 -1.54
N ASP A 158 12.58 9.48 -1.06
CA ASP A 158 12.21 10.03 0.26
C ASP A 158 12.96 9.31 1.40
N SER A 159 13.25 8.01 1.25
CA SER A 159 14.03 7.27 2.25
C SER A 159 15.48 7.74 2.35
N HIS A 160 16.13 7.98 1.21
CA HIS A 160 17.50 8.47 1.18
C HIS A 160 17.65 9.95 1.59
N GLY A 161 16.64 10.79 1.33
CA GLY A 161 16.66 12.21 1.65
C GLY A 161 16.59 12.54 3.15
N LYS A 162 16.11 11.62 4.00
CA LYS A 162 15.97 11.83 5.45
C LYS A 162 17.13 11.25 6.27
N GLU A 163 17.81 10.22 5.77
CA GLU A 163 19.02 9.70 6.42
C GLU A 163 20.22 10.66 6.32
N ALA A 164 20.29 11.48 5.26
CA ALA A 164 21.33 12.48 5.09
C ALA A 164 21.20 13.72 6.01
N LYS A 165 20.12 13.80 6.82
CA LYS A 165 19.84 14.93 7.71
C LYS A 165 19.87 14.59 9.21
N LYS A 166 20.33 13.41 9.57
CA LYS A 166 20.65 13.00 10.94
C LYS A 166 22.15 12.89 11.12
#